data_c544bb2907ab04c3db77e2b84c26d69a
#
_entry.id   c544bb2907ab04c3db77e2b84c26d69a
#
_cell.length_a   1.000
_cell.length_b   1.000
_cell.length_c   1.000
_cell.angle_alpha   90.00
_cell.angle_beta   90.00
_cell.angle_gamma   90.00
#
_symmetry.space_group_name_H-M   'P 1'
#
loop_
_entity.id
_entity.type
_entity.pdbx_description
1 polymer ?
#
loop_
_entity_poly.entity_id
_entity_poly.type
_entity_poly.pdbx_seq_one_letter_code
_entity_poly.pdbx_strand_id
1 'polypeptide(L)'
;MKRRQFIKYLSILSMVSLSSFAADKKSKKKSKHRQFNSPNFKNGAFQNQIPTPQLTIEKNPFFAMMAFVFSKKERATPISLIPSVQTDLLQLNPSEDVMIWFGHSSYFFQIDGKRILVDPVFSGYGAPVSFMNKAFKGTSTYTAAMMPNIDLLLLTHDHYDHLDYDTMKKLRPRIGKIICGLGVGAHLEDWGFDATNIQELDWEETTQFGDWKLTATPARHFSGRGIQRNNTLWLSFVLATNKYKIFIGGDSGYGPHFANIGAAHGPFDLALLEQGQYNKRWCHIHMMPTEVMRAVKDLKVKRLFAGHNSKFKLSDHPWDEPMKKLAENCKQEGIQNLTPKIGELVYLDRTKQEFSEWWRGLN
;
A
#
# COMPACT_ATOMS: atom_id res chain seq x y z
N MET A 1 -12.96 -32.76 -11.37
CA MET A 1 -13.46 -31.37 -11.51
C MET A 1 -14.54 -31.33 -12.60
N LYS A 2 -15.76 -30.88 -12.27
CA LYS A 2 -16.87 -30.95 -13.24
C LYS A 2 -16.70 -29.88 -14.32
N ARG A 3 -16.82 -30.25 -15.60
CA ARG A 3 -16.70 -29.42 -16.81
C ARG A 3 -17.43 -28.05 -16.71
N ARG A 4 -18.50 -27.97 -15.91
CA ARG A 4 -19.24 -26.73 -15.60
C ARG A 4 -18.48 -25.70 -14.75
N GLN A 5 -17.52 -26.11 -13.91
CA GLN A 5 -16.69 -25.18 -13.15
C GLN A 5 -15.59 -24.57 -14.01
N PHE A 6 -15.00 -25.35 -14.92
CA PHE A 6 -14.01 -24.87 -15.87
C PHE A 6 -14.56 -23.79 -16.80
N ILE A 7 -15.79 -23.99 -17.33
CA ILE A 7 -16.48 -22.99 -18.18
C ILE A 7 -16.78 -21.71 -17.41
N LYS A 8 -17.19 -21.80 -16.13
CA LYS A 8 -17.41 -20.62 -15.29
C LYS A 8 -16.13 -19.80 -15.02
N TYR A 9 -14.99 -20.44 -14.87
CA TYR A 9 -13.72 -19.74 -14.67
C TYR A 9 -13.18 -19.13 -15.97
N LEU A 10 -13.38 -19.77 -17.13
CA LEU A 10 -13.03 -19.18 -18.43
C LEU A 10 -13.92 -17.96 -18.74
N SER A 11 -15.22 -18.03 -18.43
CA SER A 11 -16.14 -16.90 -18.62
C SER A 11 -15.86 -15.75 -17.65
N ILE A 12 -15.37 -16.02 -16.43
CA ILE A 12 -14.96 -14.99 -15.49
C ILE A 12 -13.66 -14.30 -15.98
N LEU A 13 -12.68 -15.04 -16.51
CA LEU A 13 -11.49 -14.44 -17.11
C LEU A 13 -11.82 -13.58 -18.34
N SER A 14 -12.75 -14.02 -19.19
CA SER A 14 -13.20 -13.23 -20.35
C SER A 14 -14.06 -12.02 -19.95
N MET A 15 -14.87 -12.11 -18.90
CA MET A 15 -15.65 -10.97 -18.38
C MET A 15 -14.76 -9.95 -17.65
N VAL A 16 -13.70 -10.36 -16.97
CA VAL A 16 -12.71 -9.44 -16.37
C VAL A 16 -11.99 -8.66 -17.45
N SER A 17 -11.64 -9.29 -18.58
CA SER A 17 -11.09 -8.58 -19.73
C SER A 17 -12.08 -7.62 -20.38
N LEU A 18 -13.38 -7.94 -20.43
CA LEU A 18 -14.40 -7.08 -21.03
C LEU A 18 -14.88 -5.94 -20.12
N SER A 19 -14.95 -6.14 -18.81
CA SER A 19 -15.37 -5.10 -17.86
C SER A 19 -14.25 -4.09 -17.58
N SER A 20 -13.00 -4.52 -17.54
CA SER A 20 -11.84 -3.61 -17.56
C SER A 20 -11.77 -2.83 -18.89
N PHE A 21 -12.17 -3.43 -20.01
CA PHE A 21 -12.32 -2.73 -21.29
C PHE A 21 -13.42 -1.65 -21.28
N ALA A 22 -14.50 -1.82 -20.54
CA ALA A 22 -15.59 -0.84 -20.49
C ALA A 22 -15.29 0.34 -19.55
N ALA A 23 -14.65 0.09 -18.42
CA ALA A 23 -14.17 1.15 -17.53
C ALA A 23 -13.03 1.96 -18.17
N ASP A 24 -12.14 1.29 -18.89
CA ASP A 24 -11.00 1.87 -19.56
C ASP A 24 -11.38 2.65 -20.85
N LYS A 25 -12.51 2.35 -21.51
CA LYS A 25 -12.99 3.11 -22.67
C LYS A 25 -13.36 4.57 -22.36
N LYS A 26 -13.76 4.90 -21.12
CA LYS A 26 -13.97 6.30 -20.70
C LYS A 26 -12.66 7.02 -20.39
N SER A 27 -11.63 6.32 -19.92
CA SER A 27 -10.29 6.84 -19.64
C SER A 27 -9.43 7.05 -20.89
N LYS A 28 -9.67 6.29 -21.96
CA LYS A 28 -8.85 6.30 -23.21
C LYS A 28 -8.81 7.62 -23.98
N LYS A 29 -9.53 8.67 -23.57
CA LYS A 29 -9.52 9.95 -24.29
C LYS A 29 -8.36 10.88 -23.93
N LYS A 30 -7.63 10.67 -22.81
CA LYS A 30 -6.55 11.56 -22.36
C LYS A 30 -5.21 10.89 -22.01
N SER A 31 -5.12 9.59 -21.79
CA SER A 31 -3.84 8.92 -21.51
C SER A 31 -3.02 8.63 -22.77
N LYS A 32 -3.02 9.55 -23.72
CA LYS A 32 -2.02 9.53 -24.80
C LYS A 32 -0.67 9.78 -24.18
N HIS A 33 0.13 8.70 -24.00
CA HIS A 33 1.58 8.67 -23.82
C HIS A 33 2.17 9.98 -23.24
N ARG A 34 1.96 10.25 -21.94
CA ARG A 34 2.75 11.27 -21.26
C ARG A 34 4.21 10.85 -21.41
N GLN A 35 5.01 11.71 -21.98
CA GLN A 35 6.47 11.57 -22.00
C GLN A 35 6.98 12.21 -20.71
N PHE A 36 7.76 11.46 -19.96
CA PHE A 36 8.36 11.97 -18.72
C PHE A 36 9.84 12.24 -18.96
N ASN A 37 10.31 13.40 -18.54
CA ASN A 37 11.75 13.70 -18.48
C ASN A 37 12.30 13.12 -17.19
N SER A 38 12.44 11.80 -17.14
CA SER A 38 12.85 11.02 -15.98
C SER A 38 13.88 9.99 -16.39
N PRO A 39 15.00 9.84 -15.65
CA PRO A 39 15.97 8.77 -15.89
C PRO A 39 15.38 7.39 -15.67
N ASN A 40 14.25 7.31 -14.93
CA ASN A 40 13.55 6.09 -14.59
C ASN A 40 12.51 5.68 -15.66
N PHE A 41 12.20 6.57 -16.62
CA PHE A 41 11.27 6.30 -17.72
C PHE A 41 12.02 5.97 -19.01
N LYS A 42 11.99 4.69 -19.42
CA LYS A 42 12.70 4.21 -20.62
C LYS A 42 11.80 3.31 -21.44
N ASN A 43 11.86 3.43 -22.79
CA ASN A 43 11.08 2.61 -23.70
C ASN A 43 9.56 2.66 -23.44
N GLY A 44 9.05 3.81 -23.01
CA GLY A 44 7.61 4.01 -22.76
C GLY A 44 7.10 3.44 -21.44
N ALA A 45 7.98 3.07 -20.51
CA ALA A 45 7.60 2.53 -19.19
C ALA A 45 8.63 2.89 -18.10
N PHE A 46 8.17 3.05 -16.87
CA PHE A 46 9.04 3.19 -15.72
C PHE A 46 9.77 1.88 -15.42
N GLN A 47 11.03 1.98 -14.97
CA GLN A 47 11.91 0.85 -14.71
C GLN A 47 12.38 0.85 -13.25
N ASN A 48 12.51 -0.33 -12.66
CA ASN A 48 13.20 -0.49 -11.38
C ASN A 48 14.70 -0.20 -11.51
N GLN A 49 15.33 0.24 -10.41
CA GLN A 49 16.78 0.49 -10.36
C GLN A 49 17.62 -0.77 -10.61
N ILE A 50 17.06 -1.94 -10.29
CA ILE A 50 17.68 -3.25 -10.53
C ILE A 50 16.68 -4.16 -11.27
N PRO A 51 17.15 -5.19 -11.99
CA PRO A 51 16.27 -6.16 -12.64
C PRO A 51 15.23 -6.74 -11.67
N THR A 52 13.96 -6.59 -11.99
CA THR A 52 12.86 -6.98 -11.12
C THR A 52 11.81 -7.77 -11.90
N PRO A 53 12.03 -9.06 -12.12
CA PRO A 53 11.00 -9.92 -12.69
C PRO A 53 9.80 -9.99 -11.74
N GLN A 54 8.62 -9.66 -12.26
CA GLN A 54 7.38 -9.69 -11.45
C GLN A 54 7.00 -11.11 -11.04
N LEU A 55 7.42 -12.11 -11.79
CA LEU A 55 7.22 -13.52 -11.50
C LEU A 55 8.55 -14.26 -11.65
N THR A 56 8.92 -15.00 -10.61
CA THR A 56 10.08 -15.91 -10.60
C THR A 56 9.62 -17.30 -11.02
N ILE A 57 9.34 -17.51 -12.31
CA ILE A 57 8.82 -18.78 -12.81
C ILE A 57 9.86 -19.47 -13.69
N GLU A 58 10.27 -20.66 -13.29
CA GLU A 58 11.34 -21.39 -13.96
C GLU A 58 10.99 -21.99 -15.33
N LYS A 59 9.75 -22.29 -15.68
CA LYS A 59 9.46 -23.02 -16.93
C LYS A 59 8.24 -22.64 -17.75
N ASN A 60 7.09 -22.30 -17.20
CA ASN A 60 5.92 -21.94 -18.01
C ASN A 60 4.92 -21.10 -17.21
N PRO A 61 4.69 -19.82 -17.61
CA PRO A 61 3.79 -18.90 -16.90
C PRO A 61 2.36 -19.43 -16.75
N PHE A 62 1.86 -20.13 -17.76
CA PHE A 62 0.51 -20.71 -17.74
C PHE A 62 0.36 -21.79 -16.67
N PHE A 63 1.27 -22.76 -16.62
CA PHE A 63 1.22 -23.82 -15.61
C PHE A 63 1.43 -23.28 -14.20
N ALA A 64 2.28 -22.29 -14.02
CA ALA A 64 2.49 -21.67 -12.71
C ALA A 64 1.26 -20.89 -12.24
N MET A 65 0.59 -20.16 -13.14
CA MET A 65 -0.68 -19.51 -12.83
C MET A 65 -1.77 -20.54 -12.51
N MET A 66 -1.87 -21.63 -13.27
CA MET A 66 -2.81 -22.72 -12.97
C MET A 66 -2.49 -23.37 -11.62
N ALA A 67 -1.21 -23.67 -11.33
CA ALA A 67 -0.80 -24.19 -10.03
C ALA A 67 -1.17 -23.23 -8.88
N PHE A 68 -1.00 -21.91 -9.06
CA PHE A 68 -1.43 -20.92 -8.06
C PHE A 68 -2.94 -20.87 -7.89
N VAL A 69 -3.72 -20.88 -8.98
CA VAL A 69 -5.19 -20.85 -8.93
C VAL A 69 -5.75 -22.11 -8.25
N PHE A 70 -5.14 -23.26 -8.49
CA PHE A 70 -5.60 -24.55 -7.95
C PHE A 70 -4.85 -24.99 -6.68
N SER A 71 -3.87 -24.22 -6.20
CA SER A 71 -3.22 -24.53 -4.93
C SER A 71 -4.22 -24.47 -3.78
N LYS A 72 -4.09 -25.38 -2.83
CA LYS A 72 -4.84 -25.33 -1.57
C LYS A 72 -4.35 -24.14 -0.76
N LYS A 73 -5.23 -23.18 -0.54
CA LYS A 73 -4.92 -21.96 0.22
C LYS A 73 -5.43 -22.14 1.64
N GLU A 74 -4.61 -22.74 2.49
CA GLU A 74 -5.00 -23.00 3.88
C GLU A 74 -5.03 -21.68 4.66
N ARG A 75 -6.17 -21.43 5.33
CA ARG A 75 -6.36 -20.25 6.19
C ARG A 75 -5.99 -18.90 5.56
N ALA A 76 -6.03 -18.77 4.23
CA ALA A 76 -5.70 -17.50 3.56
C ALA A 76 -6.76 -16.40 3.78
N THR A 77 -7.90 -16.75 4.38
CA THR A 77 -8.96 -15.82 4.79
C THR A 77 -9.39 -16.19 6.20
N PRO A 78 -9.51 -15.23 7.14
CA PRO A 78 -10.00 -15.51 8.49
C PRO A 78 -11.47 -15.91 8.44
N ILE A 79 -11.86 -16.87 9.28
CA ILE A 79 -13.27 -17.26 9.50
C ILE A 79 -13.90 -16.27 10.50
N SER A 80 -13.16 -15.92 11.54
CA SER A 80 -13.57 -14.97 12.58
C SER A 80 -13.55 -13.53 12.07
N LEU A 81 -14.33 -12.67 12.74
CA LEU A 81 -14.25 -11.23 12.51
C LEU A 81 -12.88 -10.71 12.97
N ILE A 82 -12.22 -9.92 12.13
CA ILE A 82 -11.03 -9.18 12.53
C ILE A 82 -11.45 -8.11 13.54
N PRO A 83 -10.85 -8.07 14.74
CA PRO A 83 -11.17 -7.05 15.72
C PRO A 83 -10.69 -5.69 15.26
N SER A 84 -11.54 -4.69 15.43
CA SER A 84 -11.27 -3.30 15.06
C SER A 84 -11.82 -2.36 16.13
N VAL A 85 -11.27 -1.17 16.15
CA VAL A 85 -11.72 -0.04 16.98
C VAL A 85 -12.24 1.05 16.04
N GLN A 86 -13.31 1.71 16.41
CA GLN A 86 -13.81 2.86 15.65
C GLN A 86 -13.49 4.15 16.41
N THR A 87 -12.32 4.70 16.16
CA THR A 87 -11.91 6.00 16.68
C THR A 87 -12.60 7.10 15.88
N ASP A 88 -13.23 8.06 16.55
CA ASP A 88 -13.83 9.22 15.89
C ASP A 88 -12.74 10.22 15.51
N LEU A 89 -12.43 10.29 14.22
CA LEU A 89 -11.38 11.15 13.66
C LEU A 89 -11.73 12.64 13.74
N LEU A 90 -13.03 12.97 13.89
CA LEU A 90 -13.50 14.36 14.00
C LEU A 90 -13.29 14.91 15.42
N GLN A 91 -13.16 14.03 16.42
CA GLN A 91 -12.98 14.38 17.82
C GLN A 91 -11.52 14.22 18.29
N LEU A 92 -10.57 13.93 17.38
CA LEU A 92 -9.16 13.87 17.74
C LEU A 92 -8.69 15.24 18.26
N ASN A 93 -7.99 15.21 19.39
CA ASN A 93 -7.37 16.42 19.93
C ASN A 93 -6.26 16.91 18.97
N PRO A 94 -6.34 18.11 18.42
CA PRO A 94 -5.36 18.62 17.44
C PRO A 94 -3.92 18.69 17.96
N SER A 95 -3.71 18.70 19.28
CA SER A 95 -2.39 18.70 19.90
C SER A 95 -1.75 17.33 20.00
N GLU A 96 -2.49 16.25 19.75
CA GLU A 96 -1.96 14.89 19.78
C GLU A 96 -1.43 14.46 18.42
N ASP A 97 -0.19 13.98 18.41
CA ASP A 97 0.44 13.40 17.23
C ASP A 97 0.15 11.91 17.20
N VAL A 98 -0.70 11.48 16.27
CA VAL A 98 -1.21 10.10 16.22
C VAL A 98 -1.14 9.51 14.82
N MET A 99 -1.06 8.17 14.77
CA MET A 99 -1.30 7.37 13.58
C MET A 99 -2.48 6.43 13.83
N ILE A 100 -3.27 6.19 12.79
CA ILE A 100 -4.35 5.18 12.76
C ILE A 100 -4.21 4.35 11.50
N TRP A 101 -4.27 3.03 11.66
CA TRP A 101 -4.26 2.09 10.56
C TRP A 101 -5.68 1.66 10.19
N PHE A 102 -6.03 1.71 8.90
CA PHE A 102 -7.35 1.30 8.39
C PHE A 102 -7.36 -0.10 7.74
N GLY A 103 -6.31 -0.87 8.00
CA GLY A 103 -6.09 -2.16 7.36
C GLY A 103 -5.37 -2.04 6.02
N HIS A 104 -4.68 -3.11 5.62
CA HIS A 104 -3.82 -3.15 4.45
C HIS A 104 -2.76 -2.06 4.49
N SER A 105 -2.66 -1.21 3.48
CA SER A 105 -1.69 -0.10 3.39
C SER A 105 -2.33 1.28 3.56
N SER A 106 -3.52 1.35 4.18
CA SER A 106 -4.22 2.62 4.39
C SER A 106 -3.94 3.17 5.79
N TYR A 107 -3.43 4.42 5.84
CA TYR A 107 -3.03 5.07 7.10
C TYR A 107 -3.52 6.49 7.19
N PHE A 108 -3.85 6.91 8.40
CA PHE A 108 -4.12 8.31 8.74
C PHE A 108 -3.08 8.76 9.77
N PHE A 109 -2.57 9.97 9.60
CA PHE A 109 -1.76 10.65 10.59
C PHE A 109 -2.39 11.99 10.93
N GLN A 110 -2.29 12.38 12.20
CA GLN A 110 -2.42 13.75 12.64
C GLN A 110 -1.09 14.11 13.30
N ILE A 111 -0.40 15.13 12.78
CA ILE A 111 0.88 15.63 13.30
C ILE A 111 0.84 17.16 13.25
N ASP A 112 1.14 17.80 14.37
CA ASP A 112 1.06 19.27 14.50
C ASP A 112 -0.29 19.83 13.99
N GLY A 113 -1.38 19.12 14.25
CA GLY A 113 -2.73 19.45 13.81
C GLY A 113 -3.01 19.23 12.31
N LYS A 114 -2.01 18.90 11.50
CA LYS A 114 -2.18 18.58 10.06
C LYS A 114 -2.55 17.12 9.88
N ARG A 115 -3.50 16.87 8.99
CA ARG A 115 -4.09 15.55 8.72
C ARG A 115 -3.59 15.00 7.40
N ILE A 116 -2.95 13.84 7.47
CA ILE A 116 -2.35 13.16 6.33
C ILE A 116 -3.08 11.84 6.13
N LEU A 117 -3.40 11.52 4.89
CA LEU A 117 -3.97 10.23 4.51
C LEU A 117 -3.04 9.54 3.51
N VAL A 118 -2.83 8.24 3.66
CA VAL A 118 -1.96 7.44 2.79
C VAL A 118 -2.77 6.30 2.22
N ASP A 119 -2.72 6.10 0.91
CA ASP A 119 -3.29 4.98 0.15
C ASP A 119 -4.69 4.55 0.64
N PRO A 120 -5.70 5.42 0.66
CA PRO A 120 -6.99 5.12 1.27
C PRO A 120 -7.83 4.16 0.41
N VAL A 121 -8.21 3.00 0.98
CA VAL A 121 -9.07 2.00 0.35
C VAL A 121 -10.25 1.67 1.27
N PHE A 122 -11.41 2.29 1.03
CA PHE A 122 -12.62 2.16 1.84
C PHE A 122 -13.81 1.54 1.09
N SER A 123 -13.65 1.16 -0.18
CA SER A 123 -14.71 0.51 -0.98
C SER A 123 -15.04 -0.91 -0.51
N GLY A 124 -14.15 -1.52 0.31
CA GLY A 124 -14.32 -2.90 0.79
C GLY A 124 -13.80 -3.97 -0.19
N TYR A 125 -13.04 -3.58 -1.21
CA TYR A 125 -12.37 -4.49 -2.13
C TYR A 125 -11.07 -3.85 -2.68
N GLY A 126 -10.07 -4.69 -2.94
CA GLY A 126 -8.78 -4.28 -3.53
C GLY A 126 -8.60 -4.83 -4.95
N ALA A 127 -9.56 -4.54 -5.85
CA ALA A 127 -9.61 -5.10 -7.20
C ALA A 127 -10.38 -4.19 -8.16
N PRO A 128 -10.28 -4.39 -9.49
CA PRO A 128 -11.04 -3.59 -10.46
C PRO A 128 -12.55 -3.75 -10.37
N VAL A 129 -13.03 -4.81 -9.72
CA VAL A 129 -14.47 -5.11 -9.59
C VAL A 129 -14.80 -5.53 -8.16
N SER A 130 -15.95 -5.11 -7.66
CA SER A 130 -16.36 -5.22 -6.25
C SER A 130 -16.56 -6.64 -5.70
N PHE A 131 -16.68 -7.64 -6.56
CA PHE A 131 -16.81 -9.04 -6.13
C PHE A 131 -15.46 -9.76 -5.98
N MET A 132 -14.35 -9.16 -6.41
CA MET A 132 -12.99 -9.71 -6.28
C MET A 132 -12.26 -9.07 -5.09
N ASN A 133 -11.35 -9.82 -4.49
CA ASN A 133 -10.51 -9.39 -3.36
C ASN A 133 -11.26 -8.58 -2.31
N LYS A 134 -12.41 -9.12 -1.88
CA LYS A 134 -13.22 -8.51 -0.83
C LYS A 134 -12.46 -8.43 0.48
N ALA A 135 -12.67 -7.34 1.19
CA ALA A 135 -12.12 -7.14 2.52
C ALA A 135 -12.61 -8.23 3.49
N PHE A 136 -11.74 -8.64 4.39
CA PHE A 136 -12.09 -9.57 5.47
C PHE A 136 -13.18 -8.98 6.36
N LYS A 137 -14.00 -9.83 6.93
CA LYS A 137 -15.06 -9.40 7.84
C LYS A 137 -14.46 -8.66 9.05
N GLY A 138 -15.06 -7.51 9.41
CA GLY A 138 -14.59 -6.68 10.52
C GLY A 138 -13.55 -5.62 10.15
N THR A 139 -13.06 -5.57 8.90
CA THR A 139 -11.98 -4.63 8.51
C THR A 139 -12.46 -3.37 7.79
N SER A 140 -13.70 -3.33 7.33
CA SER A 140 -14.28 -2.17 6.63
C SER A 140 -15.09 -1.29 7.60
N THR A 141 -14.48 -0.89 8.72
CA THR A 141 -15.12 -0.09 9.77
C THR A 141 -15.11 1.40 9.46
N TYR A 142 -14.27 1.83 8.53
CA TYR A 142 -14.18 3.22 8.10
C TYR A 142 -14.72 3.41 6.69
N THR A 143 -15.30 4.57 6.45
CA THR A 143 -15.79 5.01 5.14
C THR A 143 -15.23 6.39 4.81
N ALA A 144 -15.28 6.77 3.54
CA ALA A 144 -14.88 8.13 3.13
C ALA A 144 -15.70 9.24 3.82
N ALA A 145 -16.96 8.95 4.21
CA ALA A 145 -17.81 9.93 4.90
C ALA A 145 -17.34 10.24 6.32
N MET A 146 -16.63 9.31 6.97
CA MET A 146 -16.10 9.47 8.33
C MET A 146 -14.76 10.21 8.38
N MET A 147 -14.14 10.46 7.22
CA MET A 147 -12.87 11.19 7.17
C MET A 147 -13.09 12.69 7.40
N PRO A 148 -12.23 13.34 8.20
CA PRO A 148 -12.18 14.80 8.28
C PRO A 148 -11.66 15.41 6.97
N ASN A 149 -11.51 16.73 6.91
CA ASN A 149 -10.71 17.34 5.87
C ASN A 149 -9.27 16.88 5.99
N ILE A 150 -8.66 16.54 4.87
CA ILE A 150 -7.31 16.00 4.76
C ILE A 150 -6.42 17.07 4.13
N ASP A 151 -5.42 17.50 4.86
CA ASP A 151 -4.48 18.52 4.39
C ASP A 151 -3.55 17.97 3.31
N LEU A 152 -3.11 16.71 3.48
CA LEU A 152 -2.17 16.04 2.58
C LEU A 152 -2.59 14.59 2.32
N LEU A 153 -2.76 14.24 1.06
CA LEU A 153 -2.91 12.85 0.59
C LEU A 153 -1.61 12.39 -0.05
N LEU A 154 -1.09 11.25 0.39
CA LEU A 154 0.06 10.57 -0.19
C LEU A 154 -0.40 9.30 -0.90
N LEU A 155 0.03 9.11 -2.14
CA LEU A 155 -0.24 7.90 -2.93
C LEU A 155 1.07 7.28 -3.37
N THR A 156 1.31 6.05 -2.94
CA THR A 156 2.56 5.33 -3.23
C THR A 156 2.61 4.81 -4.64
N HIS A 157 1.51 4.27 -5.15
CA HIS A 157 1.37 3.77 -6.51
C HIS A 157 -0.11 3.55 -6.89
N ASP A 158 -0.36 3.10 -8.13
CA ASP A 158 -1.70 3.08 -8.71
C ASP A 158 -2.45 1.74 -8.62
N HIS A 159 -1.94 0.73 -7.90
CA HIS A 159 -2.67 -0.53 -7.74
C HIS A 159 -4.03 -0.32 -7.05
N TYR A 160 -4.99 -1.22 -7.32
CA TYR A 160 -6.38 -1.08 -6.85
C TYR A 160 -6.52 -1.13 -5.33
N ASP A 161 -5.60 -1.78 -4.63
CA ASP A 161 -5.54 -1.91 -3.18
C ASP A 161 -4.76 -0.77 -2.49
N HIS A 162 -4.31 0.24 -3.27
CA HIS A 162 -3.70 1.49 -2.81
C HIS A 162 -4.41 2.72 -3.34
N LEU A 163 -4.84 2.71 -4.60
CA LEU A 163 -5.56 3.81 -5.25
C LEU A 163 -6.99 3.35 -5.61
N ASP A 164 -7.92 3.54 -4.69
CA ASP A 164 -9.31 3.10 -4.79
C ASP A 164 -10.20 4.19 -5.41
N TYR A 165 -10.71 3.95 -6.61
CA TYR A 165 -11.55 4.89 -7.35
C TYR A 165 -12.77 5.37 -6.55
N ASP A 166 -13.52 4.42 -5.95
CA ASP A 166 -14.76 4.73 -5.24
C ASP A 166 -14.48 5.55 -3.97
N THR A 167 -13.39 5.25 -3.28
CA THR A 167 -12.92 6.02 -2.13
C THR A 167 -12.48 7.41 -2.54
N MET A 168 -11.62 7.51 -3.55
CA MET A 168 -11.08 8.78 -4.02
C MET A 168 -12.18 9.73 -4.52
N LYS A 169 -13.14 9.22 -5.27
CA LYS A 169 -14.28 10.01 -5.74
C LYS A 169 -15.10 10.62 -4.59
N LYS A 170 -15.30 9.87 -3.51
CA LYS A 170 -16.03 10.33 -2.32
C LYS A 170 -15.21 11.28 -1.46
N LEU A 171 -13.89 11.09 -1.38
CA LEU A 171 -12.97 11.91 -0.60
C LEU A 171 -12.64 13.25 -1.30
N ARG A 172 -12.80 13.34 -2.61
CA ARG A 172 -12.38 14.49 -3.42
C ARG A 172 -12.69 15.87 -2.80
N PRO A 173 -13.90 16.15 -2.27
CA PRO A 173 -14.21 17.46 -1.72
C PRO A 173 -13.51 17.77 -0.38
N ARG A 174 -12.81 16.80 0.20
CA ARG A 174 -12.14 16.90 1.50
C ARG A 174 -10.62 16.85 1.42
N ILE A 175 -10.07 16.65 0.21
CA ILE A 175 -8.61 16.54 -0.01
C ILE A 175 -8.06 17.92 -0.40
N GLY A 176 -7.06 18.36 0.34
CA GLY A 176 -6.27 19.55 0.01
C GLY A 176 -5.20 19.25 -1.02
N LYS A 177 -3.96 19.06 -0.58
CA LYS A 177 -2.81 18.73 -1.45
C LYS A 177 -2.69 17.24 -1.67
N ILE A 178 -2.28 16.82 -2.88
CA ILE A 178 -1.97 15.43 -3.23
C ILE A 178 -0.52 15.36 -3.70
N ILE A 179 0.23 14.39 -3.18
CA ILE A 179 1.59 14.08 -3.65
C ILE A 179 1.64 12.60 -4.03
N CYS A 180 2.14 12.31 -5.22
CA CYS A 180 2.16 10.98 -5.80
C CYS A 180 3.34 10.81 -6.78
N GLY A 181 3.53 9.60 -7.29
CA GLY A 181 4.54 9.33 -8.31
C GLY A 181 4.13 9.86 -9.68
N LEU A 182 5.12 10.10 -10.56
CA LEU A 182 4.90 10.54 -11.93
C LEU A 182 3.86 9.67 -12.65
N GLY A 183 2.89 10.30 -13.29
CA GLY A 183 1.82 9.66 -14.05
C GLY A 183 0.58 9.27 -13.23
N VAL A 184 0.66 9.16 -11.91
CA VAL A 184 -0.49 8.81 -11.04
C VAL A 184 -1.54 9.92 -11.08
N GLY A 185 -1.11 11.18 -11.16
CA GLY A 185 -1.99 12.34 -11.24
C GLY A 185 -2.98 12.29 -12.40
N ALA A 186 -2.62 11.63 -13.51
CA ALA A 186 -3.52 11.47 -14.63
C ALA A 186 -4.81 10.71 -14.28
N HIS A 187 -4.74 9.70 -13.42
CA HIS A 187 -5.92 9.01 -12.90
C HIS A 187 -6.81 9.95 -12.09
N LEU A 188 -6.19 10.77 -11.25
CA LEU A 188 -6.91 11.72 -10.39
C LEU A 188 -7.60 12.82 -11.21
N GLU A 189 -6.90 13.38 -12.21
CA GLU A 189 -7.47 14.36 -13.14
C GLU A 189 -8.67 13.79 -13.91
N ASP A 190 -8.56 12.54 -14.40
CA ASP A 190 -9.66 11.83 -15.07
C ASP A 190 -10.85 11.58 -14.10
N TRP A 191 -10.61 11.49 -12.80
CA TRP A 191 -11.65 11.37 -11.77
C TRP A 191 -12.16 12.71 -11.25
N GLY A 192 -11.70 13.82 -11.84
CA GLY A 192 -12.18 15.18 -11.60
C GLY A 192 -11.51 15.91 -10.45
N PHE A 193 -10.31 15.47 -10.01
CA PHE A 193 -9.49 16.27 -9.11
C PHE A 193 -8.90 17.47 -9.84
N ASP A 194 -8.70 18.57 -9.13
CA ASP A 194 -8.03 19.75 -9.65
C ASP A 194 -6.53 19.48 -9.77
N ALA A 195 -5.98 19.63 -10.98
CA ALA A 195 -4.56 19.43 -11.26
C ALA A 195 -3.65 20.36 -10.44
N THR A 196 -4.14 21.54 -10.00
CA THR A 196 -3.36 22.47 -9.19
C THR A 196 -3.09 21.94 -7.77
N ASN A 197 -3.91 21.00 -7.31
CA ASN A 197 -3.74 20.32 -6.02
C ASN A 197 -2.86 19.07 -6.11
N ILE A 198 -2.49 18.63 -7.31
CA ILE A 198 -1.71 17.42 -7.54
C ILE A 198 -0.25 17.79 -7.81
N GLN A 199 0.64 17.19 -7.06
CA GLN A 199 2.08 17.25 -7.31
C GLN A 199 2.62 15.86 -7.54
N GLU A 200 3.16 15.64 -8.73
CA GLU A 200 3.86 14.40 -9.08
C GLU A 200 5.36 14.54 -8.80
N LEU A 201 5.98 13.51 -8.26
CA LEU A 201 7.41 13.46 -7.97
C LEU A 201 8.06 12.25 -8.64
N ASP A 202 9.30 12.44 -9.10
CA ASP A 202 10.22 11.35 -9.41
C ASP A 202 10.96 10.86 -8.16
N TRP A 203 11.63 9.74 -8.24
CA TRP A 203 12.52 9.28 -7.18
C TRP A 203 13.61 10.32 -6.87
N GLU A 204 13.93 10.48 -5.60
CA GLU A 204 14.87 11.44 -5.02
C GLU A 204 14.41 12.91 -5.11
N GLU A 205 13.26 13.18 -5.73
CA GLU A 205 12.70 14.52 -5.71
C GLU A 205 12.10 14.86 -4.34
N THR A 206 12.28 16.11 -3.95
CA THR A 206 11.84 16.64 -2.66
C THR A 206 10.89 17.81 -2.85
N THR A 207 9.87 17.88 -2.01
CA THR A 207 8.96 19.02 -1.93
C THR A 207 8.73 19.45 -0.49
N GLN A 208 8.18 20.65 -0.32
CA GLN A 208 7.77 21.18 0.97
C GLN A 208 6.24 21.11 1.15
N PHE A 209 5.82 20.78 2.35
CA PHE A 209 4.44 20.88 2.78
C PHE A 209 4.39 21.69 4.09
N GLY A 210 4.21 23.01 3.97
CA GLY A 210 4.50 23.93 5.06
C GLY A 210 5.96 23.82 5.48
N ASP A 211 6.22 23.58 6.76
CA ASP A 211 7.56 23.42 7.31
C ASP A 211 8.12 22.00 7.16
N TRP A 212 7.33 21.07 6.61
CA TRP A 212 7.74 19.67 6.46
C TRP A 212 8.40 19.43 5.12
N LYS A 213 9.40 18.58 5.13
CA LYS A 213 10.08 18.09 3.93
C LYS A 213 9.56 16.71 3.58
N LEU A 214 9.12 16.52 2.34
CA LEU A 214 8.71 15.23 1.80
C LEU A 214 9.62 14.86 0.63
N THR A 215 10.25 13.71 0.70
CA THR A 215 11.11 13.16 -0.38
C THR A 215 10.47 11.88 -0.91
N ALA A 216 10.26 11.82 -2.21
CA ALA A 216 9.92 10.58 -2.90
C ALA A 216 11.18 9.73 -3.02
N THR A 217 11.10 8.46 -2.64
CA THR A 217 12.26 7.55 -2.66
C THR A 217 11.92 6.27 -3.44
N PRO A 218 12.93 5.56 -3.97
CA PRO A 218 12.71 4.35 -4.73
C PRO A 218 12.00 3.24 -3.94
N ALA A 219 11.20 2.48 -4.65
CA ALA A 219 10.69 1.19 -4.22
C ALA A 219 10.94 0.15 -5.32
N ARG A 220 10.99 -1.12 -4.99
CA ARG A 220 11.18 -2.22 -5.92
C ARG A 220 9.86 -2.92 -6.20
N HIS A 221 9.07 -2.36 -7.11
CA HIS A 221 7.72 -2.84 -7.38
C HIS A 221 7.34 -2.65 -8.86
N PHE A 222 6.08 -2.43 -9.15
CA PHE A 222 5.54 -2.12 -10.46
C PHE A 222 4.22 -1.35 -10.32
N SER A 223 3.71 -0.83 -11.44
CA SER A 223 2.43 -0.14 -11.47
C SER A 223 1.51 -0.68 -12.56
N GLY A 224 0.23 -0.36 -12.47
CA GLY A 224 -0.74 -0.61 -13.54
C GLY A 224 -2.13 -0.98 -13.06
N ARG A 225 -3.11 -0.38 -13.73
CA ARG A 225 -4.55 -0.59 -13.50
C ARG A 225 -5.24 -1.30 -14.69
N GLY A 226 -4.48 -1.85 -15.63
CA GLY A 226 -5.03 -2.46 -16.83
C GLY A 226 -4.03 -3.39 -17.50
N ILE A 227 -4.11 -3.48 -18.83
CA ILE A 227 -3.21 -4.33 -19.62
C ILE A 227 -1.80 -3.73 -19.70
N GLN A 228 -1.71 -2.41 -19.80
CA GLN A 228 -0.43 -1.70 -19.80
C GLN A 228 0.07 -1.55 -18.37
N ARG A 229 1.34 -1.86 -18.16
CA ARG A 229 2.02 -1.78 -16.87
C ARG A 229 3.12 -0.73 -16.91
N ASN A 230 3.49 -0.24 -15.74
CA ASN A 230 4.60 0.70 -15.55
C ASN A 230 4.43 2.03 -16.27
N ASN A 231 3.18 2.48 -16.49
CA ASN A 231 2.89 3.80 -17.05
C ASN A 231 2.94 4.91 -16.01
N THR A 232 2.93 4.55 -14.73
CA THR A 232 3.05 5.43 -13.58
C THR A 232 4.22 4.98 -12.72
N LEU A 233 4.81 5.89 -11.95
CA LEU A 233 5.91 5.58 -11.05
C LEU A 233 5.37 5.13 -9.69
N TRP A 234 5.91 4.05 -9.16
CA TRP A 234 5.74 3.59 -7.77
C TRP A 234 6.87 4.13 -6.91
N LEU A 235 6.59 4.42 -5.67
CA LEU A 235 7.57 5.04 -4.78
C LEU A 235 7.26 4.79 -3.30
N SER A 236 8.23 5.10 -2.46
CA SER A 236 8.09 5.29 -1.03
C SER A 236 8.30 6.75 -0.66
N PHE A 237 7.97 7.15 0.57
CA PHE A 237 8.15 8.52 1.03
C PHE A 237 8.98 8.61 2.30
N VAL A 238 9.84 9.61 2.37
CA VAL A 238 10.43 10.10 3.60
C VAL A 238 9.71 11.37 4.00
N LEU A 239 8.94 11.32 5.07
CA LEU A 239 8.29 12.47 5.68
C LEU A 239 9.13 12.96 6.87
N ALA A 240 9.74 14.11 6.74
CA ALA A 240 10.47 14.79 7.80
C ALA A 240 9.66 15.99 8.29
N THR A 241 9.11 15.88 9.48
CA THR A 241 8.43 16.96 10.21
C THR A 241 9.43 17.62 11.17
N ASN A 242 8.97 18.63 11.93
CA ASN A 242 9.81 19.22 12.98
C ASN A 242 10.09 18.27 14.15
N LYS A 243 9.26 17.21 14.32
CA LYS A 243 9.34 16.28 15.45
C LYS A 243 9.75 14.87 15.04
N TYR A 244 9.32 14.42 13.87
CA TYR A 244 9.43 13.01 13.46
C TYR A 244 10.02 12.88 12.06
N LYS A 245 10.75 11.79 11.88
CA LYS A 245 11.17 11.30 10.57
C LYS A 245 10.51 9.95 10.33
N ILE A 246 9.57 9.90 9.40
CA ILE A 246 8.74 8.73 9.12
C ILE A 246 9.04 8.22 7.71
N PHE A 247 9.29 6.92 7.60
CA PHE A 247 9.39 6.23 6.31
C PHE A 247 8.05 5.55 5.98
N ILE A 248 7.48 5.87 4.84
CA ILE A 248 6.25 5.28 4.31
C ILE A 248 6.63 4.44 3.10
N GLY A 249 6.75 3.14 3.29
CA GLY A 249 7.38 2.24 2.33
C GLY A 249 6.56 1.96 1.06
N GLY A 250 5.24 1.98 1.14
CA GLY A 250 4.40 1.42 0.08
C GLY A 250 4.72 -0.07 -0.12
N ASP A 251 4.55 -0.56 -1.34
CA ASP A 251 4.88 -1.92 -1.73
C ASP A 251 6.29 -1.99 -2.33
N SER A 252 7.10 -2.93 -1.85
CA SER A 252 8.46 -3.11 -2.33
C SER A 252 9.01 -4.49 -2.02
N GLY A 253 9.63 -5.15 -2.98
CA GLY A 253 10.60 -6.20 -2.70
C GLY A 253 11.88 -5.62 -2.10
N TYR A 254 12.65 -6.47 -1.41
CA TYR A 254 13.93 -6.06 -0.85
C TYR A 254 14.94 -5.72 -1.96
N GLY A 255 15.74 -4.69 -1.71
CA GLY A 255 16.81 -4.24 -2.61
C GLY A 255 17.76 -3.23 -1.95
N PRO A 256 18.84 -2.84 -2.63
CA PRO A 256 19.84 -1.92 -2.11
C PRO A 256 19.30 -0.51 -1.82
N HIS A 257 18.13 -0.16 -2.35
CA HIS A 257 17.49 1.14 -2.10
C HIS A 257 17.23 1.37 -0.61
N PHE A 258 16.92 0.34 0.19
CA PHE A 258 16.71 0.50 1.63
C PHE A 258 17.97 0.99 2.35
N ALA A 259 19.14 0.42 2.03
CA ALA A 259 20.42 0.86 2.59
C ALA A 259 20.75 2.29 2.13
N ASN A 260 20.52 2.62 0.87
CA ASN A 260 20.74 3.96 0.32
C ASN A 260 19.85 5.01 1.01
N ILE A 261 18.55 4.71 1.17
CA ILE A 261 17.59 5.57 1.87
C ILE A 261 17.99 5.74 3.35
N GLY A 262 18.39 4.65 4.01
CA GLY A 262 18.85 4.70 5.41
C GLY A 262 20.15 5.47 5.60
N ALA A 263 21.03 5.46 4.61
CA ALA A 263 22.24 6.27 4.61
C ALA A 263 21.94 7.76 4.41
N ALA A 264 21.08 8.08 3.45
CA ALA A 264 20.74 9.45 3.08
C ALA A 264 19.79 10.15 4.06
N HIS A 265 18.82 9.43 4.61
CA HIS A 265 17.71 10.01 5.35
C HIS A 265 17.53 9.46 6.78
N GLY A 266 18.09 8.28 7.10
CA GLY A 266 17.95 7.67 8.43
C GLY A 266 18.69 8.45 9.54
N PRO A 267 18.51 8.07 10.80
CA PRO A 267 17.56 7.07 11.28
C PRO A 267 16.12 7.54 11.23
N PHE A 268 15.16 6.57 11.21
CA PHE A 268 13.73 6.86 11.21
C PHE A 268 13.11 6.57 12.58
N ASP A 269 12.22 7.47 13.04
CA ASP A 269 11.47 7.27 14.28
C ASP A 269 10.38 6.22 14.12
N LEU A 270 9.80 6.13 12.91
CA LEU A 270 8.79 5.15 12.53
C LEU A 270 9.01 4.77 11.05
N ALA A 271 8.93 3.47 10.75
CA ALA A 271 8.78 3.01 9.39
C ALA A 271 7.50 2.20 9.22
N LEU A 272 6.74 2.51 8.16
CA LEU A 272 5.64 1.70 7.67
C LEU A 272 6.20 0.85 6.53
N LEU A 273 6.35 -0.45 6.76
CA LEU A 273 6.83 -1.40 5.75
C LEU A 273 5.73 -2.38 5.40
N GLU A 274 5.73 -2.88 4.17
CA GLU A 274 4.88 -4.00 3.85
C GLU A 274 5.36 -5.26 4.57
N GLN A 275 4.41 -6.06 5.08
CA GLN A 275 4.63 -7.40 5.60
C GLN A 275 3.35 -8.21 5.37
N GLY A 276 3.18 -8.70 4.17
CA GLY A 276 2.03 -9.48 3.76
C GLY A 276 2.05 -9.71 2.26
N GLN A 277 1.14 -10.55 1.79
CA GLN A 277 0.95 -10.84 0.37
C GLN A 277 2.21 -11.35 -0.37
N TYR A 278 3.27 -11.69 0.38
CA TYR A 278 4.52 -12.25 -0.16
C TYR A 278 4.33 -13.68 -0.68
N ASN A 279 5.15 -14.04 -1.65
CA ASN A 279 5.24 -15.40 -2.19
C ASN A 279 6.59 -15.58 -2.89
N LYS A 280 7.14 -16.79 -2.86
CA LYS A 280 8.38 -17.11 -3.58
C LYS A 280 8.28 -16.84 -5.09
N ARG A 281 7.06 -16.89 -5.65
CA ARG A 281 6.81 -16.62 -7.07
C ARG A 281 6.96 -15.14 -7.46
N TRP A 282 6.87 -14.23 -6.49
CA TRP A 282 7.01 -12.79 -6.71
C TRP A 282 7.81 -12.09 -5.60
N CYS A 283 8.81 -12.78 -5.08
CA CYS A 283 9.68 -12.30 -3.99
C CYS A 283 10.48 -11.03 -4.33
N HIS A 284 10.52 -10.63 -5.59
CA HIS A 284 11.19 -9.40 -6.00
C HIS A 284 10.34 -8.15 -5.87
N ILE A 285 9.02 -8.29 -5.71
CA ILE A 285 8.07 -7.17 -5.63
C ILE A 285 7.34 -7.09 -4.29
N HIS A 286 7.50 -8.11 -3.44
CA HIS A 286 7.04 -8.13 -2.04
C HIS A 286 8.07 -8.83 -1.17
N MET A 287 8.45 -8.18 -0.05
CA MET A 287 9.48 -8.68 0.86
C MET A 287 9.05 -9.97 1.56
N MET A 288 9.95 -10.96 1.58
CA MET A 288 9.81 -12.11 2.47
C MET A 288 10.01 -11.67 3.94
N PRO A 289 9.45 -12.37 4.94
CA PRO A 289 9.51 -11.93 6.35
C PRO A 289 10.91 -11.64 6.90
N THR A 290 11.92 -12.37 6.45
CA THR A 290 13.32 -12.13 6.83
C THR A 290 13.92 -10.91 6.14
N GLU A 291 13.42 -10.55 4.98
CA GLU A 291 13.88 -9.37 4.22
C GLU A 291 13.37 -8.08 4.84
N VAL A 292 12.19 -8.10 5.47
CA VAL A 292 11.68 -6.95 6.23
C VAL A 292 12.64 -6.57 7.35
N MET A 293 13.20 -7.53 8.07
CA MET A 293 14.17 -7.26 9.14
C MET A 293 15.48 -6.67 8.60
N ARG A 294 15.90 -7.08 7.40
CA ARG A 294 17.05 -6.46 6.71
C ARG A 294 16.74 -5.01 6.35
N ALA A 295 15.55 -4.75 5.78
CA ALA A 295 15.12 -3.38 5.45
C ALA A 295 15.04 -2.49 6.70
N VAL A 296 14.56 -3.01 7.84
CA VAL A 296 14.54 -2.31 9.14
C VAL A 296 15.94 -1.87 9.57
N LYS A 297 16.93 -2.77 9.46
CA LYS A 297 18.33 -2.48 9.79
C LYS A 297 18.95 -1.47 8.83
N ASP A 298 18.75 -1.67 7.54
CA ASP A 298 19.25 -0.79 6.48
C ASP A 298 18.72 0.65 6.63
N LEU A 299 17.43 0.80 6.93
CA LEU A 299 16.77 2.08 7.19
C LEU A 299 17.11 2.69 8.55
N LYS A 300 17.70 1.94 9.47
CA LYS A 300 17.98 2.36 10.87
C LYS A 300 16.71 2.76 11.62
N VAL A 301 15.69 1.90 11.59
CA VAL A 301 14.35 2.15 12.13
C VAL A 301 14.33 1.95 13.64
N LYS A 302 13.71 2.88 14.37
CA LYS A 302 13.48 2.77 15.82
C LYS A 302 12.20 1.97 16.14
N ARG A 303 11.11 2.27 15.43
CA ARG A 303 9.80 1.62 15.58
C ARG A 303 9.28 1.16 14.22
N LEU A 304 8.83 -0.08 14.15
CA LEU A 304 8.29 -0.68 12.94
C LEU A 304 6.78 -0.83 13.06
N PHE A 305 6.05 -0.41 12.04
CA PHE A 305 4.69 -0.85 11.75
C PHE A 305 4.68 -1.63 10.43
N ALA A 306 4.05 -2.81 10.44
CA ALA A 306 3.96 -3.63 9.24
C ALA A 306 2.54 -3.65 8.67
N GLY A 307 2.37 -3.08 7.49
CA GLY A 307 1.14 -3.04 6.72
C GLY A 307 1.03 -4.11 5.65
N HIS A 308 0.17 -3.87 4.69
CA HIS A 308 -0.10 -4.73 3.51
C HIS A 308 -0.66 -6.12 3.88
N ASN A 309 -1.36 -6.19 5.01
CA ASN A 309 -1.96 -7.41 5.54
C ASN A 309 -3.35 -7.16 6.14
N SER A 310 -3.96 -8.20 6.66
CA SER A 310 -5.16 -8.20 7.52
C SER A 310 -6.45 -7.63 6.92
N LYS A 311 -6.51 -7.34 5.63
CA LYS A 311 -7.72 -6.79 4.99
C LYS A 311 -8.10 -7.49 3.70
N PHE A 312 -7.16 -7.79 2.82
CA PHE A 312 -7.37 -8.44 1.54
C PHE A 312 -6.56 -9.73 1.40
N LYS A 313 -7.04 -10.63 0.53
CA LYS A 313 -6.32 -11.83 0.17
C LYS A 313 -5.74 -11.68 -1.23
N LEU A 314 -4.45 -11.38 -1.33
CA LEU A 314 -3.72 -11.27 -2.59
C LEU A 314 -2.69 -12.39 -2.76
N SER A 315 -2.37 -13.12 -1.67
CA SER A 315 -1.45 -14.25 -1.67
C SER A 315 -2.10 -15.56 -1.18
N ASP A 316 -1.30 -16.59 -1.01
CA ASP A 316 -1.72 -17.94 -0.60
C ASP A 316 -1.25 -18.37 0.80
N HIS A 317 -0.48 -17.53 1.50
CA HIS A 317 -0.11 -17.78 2.90
C HIS A 317 -1.31 -17.63 3.85
N PRO A 318 -1.28 -18.24 5.05
CA PRO A 318 -2.25 -17.97 6.10
C PRO A 318 -2.37 -16.47 6.39
N TRP A 319 -3.60 -15.98 6.60
CA TRP A 319 -3.87 -14.55 6.77
C TRP A 319 -3.12 -13.91 7.94
N ASP A 320 -2.85 -14.70 9.00
CA ASP A 320 -2.18 -14.28 10.24
C ASP A 320 -0.66 -14.56 10.24
N GLU A 321 -0.15 -15.26 9.25
CA GLU A 321 1.26 -15.62 9.14
C GLU A 321 2.19 -14.39 9.10
N PRO A 322 1.88 -13.31 8.35
CA PRO A 322 2.71 -12.12 8.32
C PRO A 322 2.97 -11.54 9.71
N MET A 323 1.91 -11.38 10.50
CA MET A 323 2.00 -10.79 11.84
C MET A 323 2.73 -11.71 12.84
N LYS A 324 2.49 -13.03 12.75
CA LYS A 324 3.18 -14.02 13.60
C LYS A 324 4.68 -14.00 13.35
N LYS A 325 5.09 -14.13 12.09
CA LYS A 325 6.52 -14.13 11.71
C LYS A 325 7.20 -12.81 12.06
N LEU A 326 6.51 -11.70 11.85
CA LEU A 326 7.08 -10.40 12.20
C LEU A 326 7.28 -10.24 13.71
N ALA A 327 6.27 -10.61 14.52
CA ALA A 327 6.37 -10.53 15.97
C ALA A 327 7.54 -11.37 16.51
N GLU A 328 7.73 -12.58 15.96
CA GLU A 328 8.85 -13.45 16.28
C GLU A 328 10.20 -12.82 15.90
N ASN A 329 10.31 -12.32 14.67
CA ASN A 329 11.53 -11.70 14.17
C ASN A 329 11.89 -10.42 14.96
N CYS A 330 10.91 -9.55 15.20
CA CYS A 330 11.12 -8.31 15.95
C CYS A 330 11.57 -8.59 17.39
N LYS A 331 10.97 -9.61 18.04
CA LYS A 331 11.39 -10.04 19.38
C LYS A 331 12.85 -10.52 19.39
N GLN A 332 13.26 -11.30 18.40
CA GLN A 332 14.64 -11.79 18.29
C GLN A 332 15.66 -10.67 18.06
N GLU A 333 15.27 -9.64 17.30
CA GLU A 333 16.14 -8.54 16.91
C GLU A 333 16.06 -7.31 17.84
N GLY A 334 15.17 -7.35 18.85
CA GLY A 334 14.97 -6.23 19.77
C GLY A 334 14.33 -4.98 19.12
N ILE A 335 13.58 -5.15 18.06
CA ILE A 335 12.88 -4.08 17.34
C ILE A 335 11.47 -3.90 17.91
N GLN A 336 11.12 -2.65 18.23
CA GLN A 336 9.76 -2.33 18.67
C GLN A 336 8.79 -2.46 17.50
N ASN A 337 7.91 -3.47 17.58
CA ASN A 337 6.85 -3.74 16.61
C ASN A 337 5.52 -3.15 17.11
N LEU A 338 4.96 -2.22 16.35
CA LEU A 338 3.64 -1.63 16.62
C LEU A 338 2.56 -2.51 15.99
N THR A 339 1.65 -3.02 16.81
CA THR A 339 0.61 -3.96 16.37
C THR A 339 -0.80 -3.51 16.77
N PRO A 340 -1.20 -2.26 16.44
CA PRO A 340 -2.54 -1.80 16.76
C PRO A 340 -3.59 -2.62 16.01
N LYS A 341 -4.78 -2.70 16.57
CA LYS A 341 -5.97 -3.11 15.81
C LYS A 341 -6.28 -2.06 14.73
N ILE A 342 -7.05 -2.45 13.72
CA ILE A 342 -7.59 -1.49 12.75
C ILE A 342 -8.38 -0.43 13.53
N GLY A 343 -8.03 0.85 13.32
CA GLY A 343 -8.67 1.99 13.96
C GLY A 343 -8.14 2.36 15.34
N GLU A 344 -7.25 1.58 15.94
CA GLU A 344 -6.67 1.88 17.25
C GLU A 344 -5.62 2.99 17.14
N LEU A 345 -5.59 3.88 18.14
CA LEU A 345 -4.66 5.00 18.18
C LEU A 345 -3.22 4.55 18.47
N VAL A 346 -2.29 4.98 17.66
CA VAL A 346 -0.86 4.92 17.90
C VAL A 346 -0.36 6.33 18.17
N TYR A 347 0.05 6.62 19.40
CA TYR A 347 0.63 7.90 19.76
C TYR A 347 2.09 7.96 19.32
N LEU A 348 2.45 8.96 18.55
CA LEU A 348 3.81 9.05 17.97
C LEU A 348 4.87 9.45 19.01
N ASP A 349 4.47 10.19 20.04
CA ASP A 349 5.32 10.62 21.15
C ASP A 349 5.48 9.56 22.28
N ARG A 350 4.63 8.51 22.29
CA ARG A 350 4.64 7.49 23.32
C ARG A 350 5.48 6.27 22.89
N THR A 351 6.75 6.28 23.25
CA THR A 351 7.69 5.21 22.86
C THR A 351 7.43 3.87 23.58
N LYS A 352 6.67 3.85 24.67
CA LYS A 352 6.36 2.64 25.46
C LYS A 352 4.91 2.17 25.29
N GLN A 353 4.18 2.64 24.27
CA GLN A 353 2.83 2.15 24.02
C GLN A 353 2.88 0.69 23.60
N GLU A 354 2.10 -0.13 24.30
CA GLU A 354 1.98 -1.55 24.04
C GLU A 354 0.67 -1.87 23.33
N PHE A 355 0.70 -2.89 22.48
CA PHE A 355 -0.45 -3.39 21.73
C PHE A 355 -0.60 -4.88 21.94
N SER A 356 -1.84 -5.36 21.90
CA SER A 356 -2.11 -6.80 21.96
C SER A 356 -1.73 -7.50 20.66
N GLU A 357 -1.34 -8.77 20.75
CA GLU A 357 -1.23 -9.66 19.59
C GLU A 357 -2.63 -10.17 19.19
N TRP A 358 -3.49 -9.26 18.77
CA TRP A 358 -4.94 -9.45 18.55
C TRP A 358 -5.28 -10.54 17.53
N TRP A 359 -4.34 -10.93 16.69
CA TRP A 359 -4.53 -12.02 15.69
C TRP A 359 -4.40 -13.42 16.29
N ARG A 360 -3.84 -13.54 17.50
CA ARG A 360 -3.71 -14.84 18.16
C ARG A 360 -5.07 -15.37 18.60
N GLY A 361 -5.31 -16.66 18.33
CA GLY A 361 -6.58 -17.32 18.65
C GLY A 361 -7.73 -17.04 17.71
N LEU A 362 -7.55 -16.22 16.67
CA LEU A 362 -8.51 -16.08 15.60
C LEU A 362 -8.32 -17.19 14.56
N ASN A 363 -9.44 -17.77 14.10
CA ASN A 363 -9.50 -18.84 13.11
C ASN A 363 -9.96 -18.31 11.75
#